data_4449472114c0b72e232487389a100558
#
_entry.id   4449472114c0b72e232487389a100558
#
_cell.length_a   1.000
_cell.length_b   1.000
_cell.length_c   1.000
_cell.angle_alpha   90.00
_cell.angle_beta   90.00
_cell.angle_gamma   90.00
#
_symmetry.space_group_name_H-M   'P 1'
#
loop_
_entity.id
_entity.type
_entity.pdbx_description
1 polymer ?
#
loop_
_entity_poly.entity_id
_entity_poly.type
_entity_poly.pdbx_seq_one_letter_code
_entity_poly.pdbx_strand_id
1 'polypeptide(L)'
;MTRLGESVARASELLAQDLSSDTTVERLLTETGSRRYLDLTDLSAVEQAELIAGRAVNVLPSAEKLAEEIESVRAQGRGLKVKLGIDPTGADVHLGHTVPMIVLSRFQRMGHDVTLLIGDITAKIGDPSGRAAG
;
A
#
# COMPACT_ATOMS: atom_id res chain seq x y z
N MET A 1 17.75 -8.92 8.81
CA MET A 1 16.69 -7.92 9.10
C MET A 1 16.21 -7.38 7.77
N THR A 2 14.90 -7.19 7.58
CA THR A 2 14.34 -6.66 6.34
C THR A 2 14.60 -5.16 6.21
N ARG A 3 14.60 -4.62 4.97
CA ARG A 3 14.76 -3.16 4.73
C ARG A 3 13.71 -2.34 5.49
N LEU A 4 12.50 -2.86 5.59
CA LEU A 4 11.44 -2.23 6.40
C LEU A 4 11.79 -2.23 7.89
N GLY A 5 12.27 -3.34 8.42
CA GLY A 5 12.71 -3.47 9.81
C GLY A 5 13.84 -2.50 10.16
N GLU A 6 14.82 -2.34 9.28
CA GLU A 6 15.90 -1.36 9.45
C GLU A 6 15.41 0.08 9.46
N SER A 7 14.49 0.43 8.54
CA SER A 7 13.88 1.77 8.50
C SER A 7 13.06 2.05 9.77
N VAL A 8 12.32 1.05 10.28
CA VAL A 8 11.58 1.18 11.54
C VAL A 8 12.53 1.41 12.72
N ALA A 9 13.63 0.66 12.79
CA ALA A 9 14.64 0.81 13.85
C ALA A 9 15.24 2.22 13.85
N ARG A 10 15.69 2.72 12.67
CA ARG A 10 16.24 4.10 12.55
C ARG A 10 15.23 5.16 12.98
N ALA A 11 13.95 5.04 12.60
CA ALA A 11 12.95 6.00 13.03
C ALA A 11 12.67 5.91 14.55
N SER A 12 12.71 4.72 15.12
CA SER A 12 12.55 4.55 16.57
C SER A 12 13.70 5.18 17.35
N GLU A 13 14.92 5.06 16.85
CA GLU A 13 16.10 5.74 17.43
C GLU A 13 15.97 7.26 17.36
N LEU A 14 15.46 7.80 16.25
CA LEU A 14 15.23 9.24 16.09
C LEU A 14 14.12 9.75 17.01
N LEU A 15 13.04 8.96 17.18
CA LEU A 15 11.94 9.30 18.09
C LEU A 15 12.37 9.30 19.57
N ALA A 16 13.42 8.58 19.94
CA ALA A 16 13.98 8.57 21.29
C ALA A 16 14.90 9.77 21.56
N GLN A 17 15.22 10.59 20.56
CA GLN A 17 16.04 11.79 20.68
C GLN A 17 15.19 13.02 21.03
N ASP A 18 15.86 14.14 21.29
CA ASP A 18 15.18 15.41 21.54
C ASP A 18 14.47 15.93 20.29
N LEU A 19 13.14 15.89 20.29
CA LEU A 19 12.28 16.35 19.19
C LEU A 19 12.09 17.87 19.16
N SER A 20 12.67 18.63 20.10
CA SER A 20 12.73 20.09 20.01
C SER A 20 13.80 20.58 19.02
N SER A 21 14.71 19.68 18.60
CA SER A 21 15.75 19.97 17.62
C SER A 21 15.21 19.86 16.19
N ASP A 22 15.28 20.95 15.41
CA ASP A 22 14.88 20.96 14.00
C ASP A 22 15.59 19.89 13.18
N THR A 23 16.87 19.65 13.44
CA THR A 23 17.65 18.64 12.72
C THR A 23 17.17 17.21 12.99
N THR A 24 16.74 16.91 14.22
CA THR A 24 16.14 15.60 14.56
C THR A 24 14.81 15.41 13.84
N VAL A 25 13.97 16.44 13.83
CA VAL A 25 12.68 16.44 13.12
C VAL A 25 12.87 16.26 11.63
N GLU A 26 13.78 17.00 10.99
CA GLU A 26 14.08 16.86 9.56
C GLU A 26 14.54 15.43 9.19
N ARG A 27 15.44 14.86 10.00
CA ARG A 27 15.89 13.47 9.79
C ARG A 27 14.77 12.47 9.93
N LEU A 28 13.89 12.65 10.92
CA LEU A 28 12.72 11.79 11.12
C LEU A 28 11.75 11.91 9.93
N LEU A 29 11.47 13.11 9.46
CA LEU A 29 10.61 13.34 8.29
C LEU A 29 11.22 12.73 7.02
N THR A 30 12.53 12.84 6.83
CA THR A 30 13.25 12.24 5.71
C THR A 30 13.16 10.71 5.77
N GLU A 31 13.44 10.09 6.92
CA GLU A 31 13.37 8.63 7.10
C GLU A 31 11.94 8.12 6.88
N THR A 32 10.94 8.78 7.45
CA THR A 32 9.54 8.37 7.27
C THR A 32 9.03 8.60 5.86
N GLY A 33 9.45 9.70 5.21
CA GLY A 33 9.10 10.03 3.82
C GLY A 33 9.70 9.05 2.81
N SER A 34 10.93 8.57 3.06
CA SER A 34 11.60 7.61 2.17
C SER A 34 10.92 6.23 2.14
N ARG A 35 10.18 5.86 3.20
CA ARG A 35 9.47 4.57 3.28
C ARG A 35 8.47 4.34 2.16
N ARG A 36 7.91 5.40 1.57
CA ARG A 36 6.97 5.28 0.44
C ARG A 36 7.62 4.70 -0.82
N TYR A 37 8.95 4.77 -0.93
CA TYR A 37 9.73 4.26 -2.06
C TYR A 37 10.54 3.00 -1.70
N LEU A 38 10.42 2.53 -0.47
CA LEU A 38 11.18 1.37 0.00
C LEU A 38 10.78 0.12 -0.78
N ASP A 39 11.77 -0.57 -1.31
CA ASP A 39 11.62 -1.89 -1.89
C ASP A 39 11.30 -2.90 -0.76
N LEU A 40 10.24 -3.67 -0.94
CA LEU A 40 9.70 -4.62 0.04
C LEU A 40 9.78 -6.06 -0.45
N THR A 41 10.58 -6.34 -1.49
CA THR A 41 10.72 -7.68 -2.05
C THR A 41 11.43 -8.67 -1.12
N ASP A 42 12.13 -8.17 -0.10
CA ASP A 42 12.81 -8.94 0.94
C ASP A 42 11.91 -9.43 2.08
N LEU A 43 10.64 -9.02 2.09
CA LEU A 43 9.65 -9.52 3.04
C LEU A 43 9.25 -10.96 2.72
N SER A 44 9.10 -11.79 3.75
CA SER A 44 8.46 -13.10 3.63
C SER A 44 6.99 -12.98 3.22
N ALA A 45 6.39 -14.07 2.76
CA ALA A 45 4.96 -14.08 2.39
C ALA A 45 4.06 -13.71 3.57
N VAL A 46 4.39 -14.15 4.78
CA VAL A 46 3.66 -13.82 6.00
C VAL A 46 3.78 -12.33 6.32
N GLU A 47 4.99 -11.76 6.31
CA GLU A 47 5.21 -10.34 6.57
C GLU A 47 4.48 -9.44 5.55
N GLN A 48 4.43 -9.86 4.28
CA GLN A 48 3.68 -9.17 3.24
C GLN A 48 2.18 -9.18 3.52
N ALA A 49 1.62 -10.35 3.85
CA ALA A 49 0.20 -10.48 4.18
C ALA A 49 -0.18 -9.67 5.43
N GLU A 50 0.65 -9.68 6.47
CA GLU A 50 0.47 -8.88 7.69
C GLU A 50 0.52 -7.36 7.39
N LEU A 51 1.47 -6.92 6.54
CA LEU A 51 1.57 -5.52 6.14
C LEU A 51 0.34 -5.03 5.37
N ILE A 52 -0.30 -5.89 4.60
CA ILE A 52 -1.57 -5.60 3.91
C ILE A 52 -2.72 -5.61 4.91
N ALA A 53 -2.83 -6.66 5.74
CA ALA A 53 -3.90 -6.82 6.72
C ALA A 53 -3.94 -5.68 7.75
N GLY A 54 -2.78 -5.19 8.20
CA GLY A 54 -2.67 -4.07 9.14
C GLY A 54 -3.17 -2.72 8.59
N ARG A 55 -3.58 -2.67 7.32
CA ARG A 55 -4.09 -1.46 6.63
C ARG A 55 -5.43 -1.67 5.92
N ALA A 56 -5.99 -2.85 6.03
CA ALA A 56 -7.30 -3.21 5.51
C ALA A 56 -8.27 -3.47 6.66
N VAL A 57 -9.55 -3.18 6.46
CA VAL A 57 -10.60 -3.55 7.42
C VAL A 57 -10.74 -5.06 7.47
N ASN A 58 -10.66 -5.70 6.30
CA ASN A 58 -10.69 -7.15 6.15
C ASN A 58 -9.79 -7.61 5.01
N VAL A 59 -9.22 -8.80 5.17
CA VAL A 59 -8.60 -9.59 4.09
C VAL A 59 -9.39 -10.88 3.95
N LEU A 60 -9.97 -11.13 2.78
CA LEU A 60 -10.81 -12.29 2.55
C LEU A 60 -10.08 -13.34 1.69
N PRO A 61 -10.16 -14.62 2.06
CA PRO A 61 -10.84 -15.13 3.25
C PRO A 61 -10.07 -14.86 4.55
N SER A 62 -8.73 -14.70 4.52
CA SER A 62 -7.90 -14.34 5.67
C SER A 62 -6.50 -13.89 5.23
N ALA A 63 -5.74 -13.28 6.15
CA ALA A 63 -4.34 -12.91 5.91
C ALA A 63 -3.42 -14.14 5.72
N GLU A 64 -3.70 -15.24 6.43
CA GLU A 64 -2.97 -16.50 6.29
C GLU A 64 -3.16 -17.07 4.88
N LYS A 65 -4.40 -17.00 4.34
CA LYS A 65 -4.66 -17.45 2.98
C LYS A 65 -3.98 -16.59 1.93
N LEU A 66 -3.89 -15.28 2.16
CA LEU A 66 -3.10 -14.38 1.32
C LEU A 66 -1.61 -14.76 1.36
N ALA A 67 -1.06 -15.08 2.53
CA ALA A 67 0.32 -15.52 2.66
C ALA A 67 0.59 -16.84 1.90
N GLU A 68 -0.32 -17.82 1.99
CA GLU A 68 -0.22 -19.07 1.23
C GLU A 68 -0.20 -18.83 -0.29
N GLU A 69 -1.07 -17.95 -0.79
CA GLU A 69 -1.12 -17.59 -2.21
C GLU A 69 0.18 -16.89 -2.67
N ILE A 70 0.69 -15.97 -1.86
CA ILE A 70 1.98 -15.30 -2.14
C ILE A 70 3.10 -16.34 -2.24
N GLU A 71 3.19 -17.26 -1.29
CA GLU A 71 4.21 -18.31 -1.29
C GLU A 71 4.07 -19.24 -2.51
N SER A 72 2.83 -19.62 -2.84
CA SER A 72 2.53 -20.47 -3.99
C SER A 72 3.00 -19.86 -5.32
N VAL A 73 2.72 -18.57 -5.54
CA VAL A 73 3.15 -17.90 -6.79
C VAL A 73 4.66 -17.65 -6.82
N ARG A 74 5.28 -17.37 -5.67
CA ARG A 74 6.74 -17.23 -5.55
C ARG A 74 7.46 -18.53 -5.89
N ALA A 75 6.96 -19.66 -5.43
CA ALA A 75 7.50 -20.98 -5.78
C ALA A 75 7.47 -21.25 -7.30
N GLN A 76 6.60 -20.57 -8.03
CA GLN A 76 6.49 -20.61 -9.49
C GLN A 76 7.33 -19.52 -10.20
N GLY A 77 8.14 -18.76 -9.46
CA GLY A 77 8.98 -17.68 -9.99
C GLY A 77 8.20 -16.45 -10.47
N ARG A 78 6.98 -16.22 -9.96
CA ARG A 78 6.13 -15.09 -10.35
C ARG A 78 5.51 -14.38 -9.16
N GLY A 79 4.95 -13.19 -9.39
CA GLY A 79 4.16 -12.45 -8.42
C GLY A 79 2.65 -12.71 -8.55
N LEU A 80 1.88 -12.26 -7.56
CA LEU A 80 0.43 -12.15 -7.69
C LEU A 80 0.06 -11.14 -8.77
N LYS A 81 -1.06 -11.37 -9.44
CA LYS A 81 -1.71 -10.37 -10.30
C LYS A 81 -2.78 -9.65 -9.49
N VAL A 82 -2.50 -8.42 -9.13
CA VAL A 82 -3.36 -7.59 -8.29
C VAL A 82 -3.99 -6.48 -9.12
N LYS A 83 -5.30 -6.30 -9.01
CA LYS A 83 -6.00 -5.23 -9.72
C LYS A 83 -6.81 -4.36 -8.76
N LEU A 84 -6.88 -3.09 -9.09
CA LEU A 84 -7.77 -2.11 -8.49
C LEU A 84 -8.54 -1.41 -9.60
N GLY A 85 -9.88 -1.45 -9.53
CA GLY A 85 -10.75 -0.65 -10.39
C GLY A 85 -11.22 0.59 -9.66
N ILE A 86 -11.20 1.75 -10.33
CA ILE A 86 -11.81 2.98 -9.85
C ILE A 86 -12.68 3.57 -10.97
N ASP A 87 -13.88 4.01 -10.60
CA ASP A 87 -14.79 4.76 -11.46
C ASP A 87 -14.86 6.20 -10.95
N PRO A 88 -14.05 7.12 -11.48
CA PRO A 88 -14.13 8.51 -11.10
C PRO A 88 -15.44 9.10 -11.66
N THR A 89 -16.45 9.27 -10.80
CA THR A 89 -17.74 9.86 -11.16
C THR A 89 -17.71 11.40 -11.24
N GLY A 90 -16.58 12.02 -10.89
CA GLY A 90 -16.31 13.45 -10.96
C GLY A 90 -14.97 13.73 -11.64
N ALA A 91 -14.77 14.99 -12.05
CA ALA A 91 -13.54 15.42 -12.72
C ALA A 91 -12.28 15.29 -11.86
N ASP A 92 -12.44 15.21 -10.53
CA ASP A 92 -11.35 15.25 -9.58
C ASP A 92 -11.21 13.95 -8.77
N VAL A 93 -9.98 13.46 -8.70
CA VAL A 93 -9.60 12.37 -7.81
C VAL A 93 -9.40 12.95 -6.40
N HIS A 94 -10.28 12.61 -5.46
CA HIS A 94 -10.17 13.07 -4.08
C HIS A 94 -9.33 12.10 -3.22
N LEU A 95 -9.00 12.53 -2.00
CA LEU A 95 -8.13 11.79 -1.09
C LEU A 95 -8.62 10.36 -0.78
N GLY A 96 -9.93 10.12 -0.80
CA GLY A 96 -10.50 8.78 -0.61
C GLY A 96 -10.07 7.77 -1.68
N HIS A 97 -9.84 8.20 -2.92
CA HIS A 97 -9.35 7.34 -3.98
C HIS A 97 -7.88 6.93 -3.78
N THR A 98 -7.10 7.72 -3.03
CA THR A 98 -5.67 7.41 -2.79
C THR A 98 -5.47 6.25 -1.80
N VAL A 99 -6.42 6.00 -0.90
CA VAL A 99 -6.32 4.95 0.12
C VAL A 99 -6.10 3.56 -0.50
N PRO A 100 -6.97 3.07 -1.42
CA PRO A 100 -6.74 1.80 -2.08
C PRO A 100 -5.51 1.81 -3.01
N MET A 101 -5.15 2.97 -3.59
CA MET A 101 -3.92 3.09 -4.40
C MET A 101 -2.65 2.89 -3.55
N ILE A 102 -2.65 3.31 -2.27
CA ILE A 102 -1.54 3.06 -1.35
C ILE A 102 -1.38 1.55 -1.10
N VAL A 103 -2.48 0.82 -0.96
CA VAL A 103 -2.44 -0.65 -0.82
C VAL A 103 -1.89 -1.29 -2.10
N LEU A 104 -2.37 -0.87 -3.28
CA LEU A 104 -1.87 -1.35 -4.57
C LEU A 104 -0.36 -1.10 -4.73
N SER A 105 0.11 0.11 -4.36
CA SER A 105 1.54 0.46 -4.37
C SER A 105 2.39 -0.44 -3.45
N ARG A 106 1.84 -0.93 -2.33
CA ARG A 106 2.55 -1.89 -1.49
C ARG A 106 2.77 -3.21 -2.20
N PHE A 107 1.74 -3.75 -2.84
CA PHE A 107 1.87 -4.96 -3.65
C PHE A 107 2.93 -4.80 -4.74
N GLN A 108 2.96 -3.66 -5.42
CA GLN A 108 3.99 -3.36 -6.42
C GLN A 108 5.40 -3.40 -5.82
N ARG A 109 5.60 -2.76 -4.67
CA ARG A 109 6.91 -2.73 -3.98
C ARG A 109 7.33 -4.07 -3.40
N MET A 110 6.38 -4.98 -3.19
CA MET A 110 6.61 -6.38 -2.82
C MET A 110 6.96 -7.29 -4.01
N GLY A 111 6.99 -6.73 -5.24
CA GLY A 111 7.34 -7.48 -6.45
C GLY A 111 6.15 -8.18 -7.13
N HIS A 112 4.92 -7.74 -6.86
CA HIS A 112 3.72 -8.26 -7.51
C HIS A 112 3.33 -7.43 -8.75
N ASP A 113 2.63 -8.06 -9.70
CA ASP A 113 2.09 -7.40 -10.88
C ASP A 113 0.81 -6.64 -10.52
N VAL A 114 0.82 -5.31 -10.65
CA VAL A 114 -0.34 -4.49 -10.30
C VAL A 114 -0.95 -3.82 -11.52
N THR A 115 -2.27 -3.77 -11.57
CA THR A 115 -3.04 -3.13 -12.62
C THR A 115 -4.05 -2.17 -12.01
N LEU A 116 -3.95 -0.89 -12.36
CA LEU A 116 -4.97 0.12 -12.08
C LEU A 116 -5.90 0.24 -13.28
N LEU A 117 -7.19 -0.02 -13.06
CA LEU A 117 -8.25 0.15 -14.06
C LEU A 117 -8.99 1.46 -13.76
N ILE A 118 -9.08 2.33 -14.75
CA ILE A 118 -9.86 3.57 -14.67
C ILE A 118 -11.03 3.43 -15.62
N GLY A 119 -12.26 3.46 -15.07
CA GLY A 119 -13.47 3.38 -15.87
C GLY A 119 -13.72 4.70 -16.62
N ASP A 120 -13.95 4.62 -17.92
CA ASP A 120 -14.32 5.75 -18.76
C ASP A 120 -15.80 5.73 -19.18
N ILE A 121 -16.33 4.56 -19.49
CA ILE A 121 -17.73 4.35 -19.89
C ILE A 121 -18.63 4.34 -18.64
N THR A 122 -18.23 3.61 -17.62
CA THR A 122 -18.97 3.50 -16.34
C THR A 122 -19.02 4.86 -15.60
N ALA A 123 -17.96 5.63 -15.67
CA ALA A 123 -17.93 7.00 -15.15
C ALA A 123 -18.94 7.93 -15.87
N LYS A 124 -19.21 7.72 -17.15
CA LYS A 124 -20.22 8.50 -17.93
C LYS A 124 -21.66 8.11 -17.63
N ILE A 125 -21.92 6.88 -17.20
CA ILE A 125 -23.25 6.39 -16.85
C ILE A 125 -23.71 6.96 -15.49
N GLY A 126 -22.77 7.39 -14.66
CA GLY A 126 -23.02 7.94 -13.33
C GLY A 126 -23.25 6.86 -12.26
N ASP A 127 -23.14 7.26 -11.02
CA ASP A 127 -23.41 6.40 -9.86
C ASP A 127 -24.93 6.25 -9.68
N PRO A 128 -25.49 5.02 -9.80
CA PRO A 128 -26.92 4.77 -9.59
C PRO A 128 -27.39 5.05 -8.14
N SER A 129 -26.47 5.31 -7.20
CA SER A 129 -26.78 5.65 -5.81
C SER A 129 -27.35 7.06 -5.64
N GLY A 130 -27.50 7.84 -6.73
CA GLY A 130 -28.19 9.14 -6.71
C GLY A 130 -27.43 10.27 -5.99
N ARG A 131 -26.15 10.11 -5.74
CA ARG A 131 -25.31 11.22 -5.29
C ARG A 131 -25.00 12.10 -6.48
N ALA A 132 -25.90 13.06 -6.74
CA ALA A 132 -25.64 14.09 -7.71
C ALA A 132 -24.32 14.81 -7.36
N ALA A 133 -23.50 15.00 -8.37
CA ALA A 133 -22.37 15.92 -8.28
C ALA A 133 -22.92 17.30 -7.90
N GLY A 134 -22.58 17.78 -6.69
CA GLY A 134 -22.82 19.15 -6.27
C GLY A 134 -21.78 20.08 -6.87
#